data_be222297b2a56962e8bd4edeff89f20d
#
_entry.id   be222297b2a56962e8bd4edeff89f20d
#
_cell.length_a   1.000
_cell.length_b   1.000
_cell.length_c   1.000
_cell.angle_alpha   90.00
_cell.angle_beta   90.00
_cell.angle_gamma   90.00
#
_symmetry.space_group_name_H-M   'P 1'
#
loop_
_entity.id
_entity.type
_entity.pdbx_description
1 polymer ?
#
loop_
_entity_poly.entity_id
_entity_poly.type
_entity_poly.pdbx_seq_one_letter_code
_entity_poly.pdbx_strand_id
1 'polypeptide(L)'
;MANIEIYTSPFCGFCYRAKLLLNDKGVDYIEVDIISEPKPHPEMIRRAGGLQTVPQIFIDNRHIGGCDELYELEAKDKLNSILDVKETR
;
A
#
# COMPACT_ATOMS: atom_id res chain seq x y z
N MET A 1 -10.48 10.53 6.58
CA MET A 1 -9.29 9.70 6.52
C MET A 1 -9.25 8.94 5.20
N ALA A 2 -8.06 8.73 4.67
CA ALA A 2 -7.93 7.98 3.43
C ALA A 2 -8.26 6.51 3.64
N ASN A 3 -8.80 5.87 2.61
CA ASN A 3 -9.05 4.44 2.60
C ASN A 3 -7.83 3.75 1.97
N ILE A 4 -7.10 3.00 2.78
CA ILE A 4 -5.83 2.43 2.36
C ILE A 4 -5.93 0.91 2.32
N GLU A 5 -5.53 0.33 1.17
CA GLU A 5 -5.53 -1.11 0.97
C GLU A 5 -4.15 -1.53 0.51
N ILE A 6 -3.64 -2.62 1.07
CA ILE A 6 -2.36 -3.17 0.63
C ILE A 6 -2.50 -4.67 0.42
N TYR A 7 -2.10 -5.13 -0.76
CA TYR A 7 -2.06 -6.56 -1.08
C TYR A 7 -0.66 -7.06 -0.81
N THR A 8 -0.54 -8.16 -0.09
CA THR A 8 0.73 -8.68 0.40
C THR A 8 0.82 -10.19 0.21
N SER A 9 2.00 -10.73 0.51
CA SER A 9 2.18 -12.18 0.68
C SER A 9 3.11 -12.41 1.87
N PRO A 10 3.08 -13.61 2.48
CA PRO A 10 4.04 -13.94 3.53
C PRO A 10 5.47 -13.93 2.99
N PHE A 11 6.42 -13.66 3.85
CA PHE A 11 7.84 -13.69 3.51
C PHE A 11 8.22 -12.69 2.42
N CYS A 12 7.47 -11.61 2.31
CA CYS A 12 7.74 -10.55 1.35
C CYS A 12 8.38 -9.37 2.08
N GLY A 13 9.68 -9.17 1.87
CA GLY A 13 10.40 -8.10 2.55
C GLY A 13 9.91 -6.72 2.14
N PHE A 14 9.54 -6.53 0.88
CA PHE A 14 9.02 -5.24 0.43
C PHE A 14 7.63 -4.97 1.01
N CYS A 15 6.82 -6.01 1.20
CA CYS A 15 5.53 -5.86 1.88
C CYS A 15 5.73 -5.40 3.32
N TYR A 16 6.69 -6.00 4.00
CA TYR A 16 7.02 -5.62 5.37
C TYR A 16 7.44 -4.16 5.45
N ARG A 17 8.33 -3.73 4.55
CA ARG A 17 8.81 -2.35 4.54
C ARG A 17 7.70 -1.36 4.26
N ALA A 18 6.80 -1.69 3.33
CA ALA A 18 5.67 -0.82 3.03
C ALA A 18 4.77 -0.68 4.26
N LYS A 19 4.52 -1.79 4.96
CA LYS A 19 3.69 -1.74 6.16
C LYS A 19 4.37 -0.94 7.28
N LEU A 20 5.70 -1.03 7.39
CA LEU A 20 6.42 -0.22 8.37
C LEU A 20 6.17 1.27 8.16
N LEU A 21 6.24 1.71 6.91
CA LEU A 21 6.01 3.13 6.61
C LEU A 21 4.58 3.53 6.95
N LEU A 22 3.60 2.71 6.58
CA LEU A 22 2.21 3.01 6.91
C LEU A 22 1.99 3.05 8.42
N ASN A 23 2.62 2.13 9.16
CA ASN A 23 2.52 2.12 10.61
C ASN A 23 3.16 3.36 11.22
N ASP A 24 4.30 3.80 10.68
CA ASP A 24 4.95 5.03 11.14
C ASP A 24 4.07 6.25 10.93
N LYS A 25 3.25 6.23 9.89
CA LYS A 25 2.32 7.34 9.62
C LYS A 25 1.10 7.30 10.55
N GLY A 26 0.92 6.22 11.29
CA GLY A 26 -0.20 6.10 12.22
C GLY A 26 -1.55 5.93 11.55
N VAL A 27 -1.56 5.43 10.33
CA VAL A 27 -2.82 5.24 9.59
C VAL A 27 -3.27 3.79 9.67
N ASP A 28 -4.58 3.59 9.61
CA ASP A 28 -5.16 2.27 9.50
C ASP A 28 -5.20 1.87 8.03
N TYR A 29 -5.02 0.59 7.78
CA TYR A 29 -5.09 0.08 6.42
C TYR A 29 -5.66 -1.33 6.43
N ILE A 30 -6.20 -1.74 5.29
CA ILE A 30 -6.71 -3.10 5.10
C ILE A 30 -5.61 -3.87 4.38
N GLU A 31 -5.19 -4.97 5.00
CA GLU A 31 -4.19 -5.85 4.39
C GLU A 31 -4.87 -7.08 3.82
N VAL A 32 -4.58 -7.40 2.56
CA VAL A 32 -5.09 -8.59 1.89
C VAL A 32 -3.90 -9.46 1.53
N ASP A 33 -3.78 -10.60 2.21
CA ASP A 33 -2.74 -11.58 1.95
C ASP A 33 -3.22 -12.50 0.83
N ILE A 34 -2.60 -12.40 -0.35
CA ILE A 34 -3.09 -13.13 -1.53
C ILE A 34 -2.78 -14.61 -1.48
N ILE A 35 -1.98 -15.05 -0.51
CA ILE A 35 -1.72 -16.48 -0.32
C ILE A 35 -2.80 -17.08 0.58
N SER A 36 -3.11 -16.41 1.69
CA SER A 36 -4.18 -16.86 2.59
C SER A 36 -5.55 -16.70 1.93
N GLU A 37 -5.71 -15.64 1.13
CA GLU A 37 -6.96 -15.36 0.42
C GLU A 37 -6.64 -15.15 -1.06
N PRO A 38 -6.61 -16.25 -1.85
CA PRO A 38 -6.20 -16.12 -3.26
C PRO A 38 -7.26 -15.48 -4.16
N LYS A 39 -8.53 -15.45 -3.74
CA LYS A 39 -9.58 -14.90 -4.58
C LYS A 39 -9.38 -13.42 -4.94
N PRO A 40 -8.90 -12.55 -4.04
CA PRO A 40 -8.67 -11.14 -4.40
C PRO A 40 -7.50 -10.90 -5.35
N HIS A 41 -6.65 -11.89 -5.59
CA HIS A 41 -5.45 -11.69 -6.42
C HIS A 41 -5.77 -11.24 -7.85
N PRO A 42 -6.72 -11.88 -8.57
CA PRO A 42 -7.06 -11.39 -9.91
C PRO A 42 -7.59 -9.95 -9.90
N GLU A 43 -8.32 -9.57 -8.86
CA GLU A 43 -8.79 -8.21 -8.72
C GLU A 43 -7.63 -7.24 -8.54
N MET A 44 -6.64 -7.61 -7.72
CA MET A 44 -5.44 -6.81 -7.55
C MET A 44 -4.75 -6.58 -8.90
N ILE A 45 -4.58 -7.63 -9.68
CA ILE A 45 -3.90 -7.55 -10.97
C ILE A 45 -4.65 -6.59 -11.88
N ARG A 46 -5.97 -6.70 -11.93
CA ARG A 46 -6.80 -5.81 -12.74
C ARG A 46 -6.65 -4.35 -12.29
N ARG A 47 -6.73 -4.11 -10.99
CA ARG A 47 -6.63 -2.76 -10.42
C ARG A 47 -5.22 -2.17 -10.60
N ALA A 48 -4.21 -3.03 -10.67
CA ALA A 48 -2.81 -2.60 -10.78
C ALA A 48 -2.33 -2.51 -12.23
N GLY A 49 -3.27 -2.53 -13.19
CA GLY A 49 -2.90 -2.38 -14.58
C GLY A 49 -2.13 -3.56 -15.14
N GLY A 50 -2.32 -4.75 -14.57
CA GLY A 50 -1.67 -5.97 -15.03
C GLY A 50 -0.49 -6.41 -14.18
N LEU A 51 -0.06 -5.60 -13.22
CA LEU A 51 1.04 -5.98 -12.34
C LEU A 51 0.61 -7.09 -11.40
N GLN A 52 1.44 -8.12 -11.28
CA GLN A 52 1.13 -9.31 -10.48
C GLN A 52 1.91 -9.39 -9.20
N THR A 53 2.86 -8.49 -9.00
CA THR A 53 3.75 -8.51 -7.84
C THR A 53 3.10 -7.90 -6.62
N VAL A 54 3.62 -8.22 -5.44
CA VAL A 54 3.23 -7.60 -4.19
C VAL A 54 4.47 -6.92 -3.59
N PRO A 55 4.29 -5.86 -2.80
CA PRO A 55 3.01 -5.28 -2.41
C PRO A 55 2.39 -4.46 -3.54
N GLN A 56 1.07 -4.34 -3.53
CA GLN A 56 0.36 -3.38 -4.36
C GLN A 56 -0.52 -2.56 -3.43
N ILE A 57 -0.40 -1.24 -3.50
CA ILE A 57 -1.00 -0.33 -2.55
C ILE A 57 -2.00 0.57 -3.27
N PHE A 58 -3.17 0.72 -2.68
CA PHE A 58 -4.23 1.56 -3.21
C PHE A 58 -4.68 2.52 -2.12
N ILE A 59 -4.79 3.78 -2.45
CA ILE A 59 -5.24 4.81 -1.52
C ILE A 59 -6.43 5.51 -2.18
N ASP A 60 -7.58 5.44 -1.54
CA ASP A 60 -8.86 5.94 -2.06
C ASP A 60 -9.12 5.40 -3.47
N ASN A 61 -8.89 4.09 -3.64
CA ASN A 61 -9.07 3.36 -4.89
C ASN A 61 -8.11 3.77 -6.02
N ARG A 62 -7.08 4.54 -5.71
CA ARG A 62 -6.08 4.93 -6.69
C ARG A 62 -4.86 4.06 -6.52
N HIS A 63 -4.37 3.53 -7.61
CA HIS A 63 -3.20 2.65 -7.59
C HIS A 63 -1.95 3.48 -7.34
N ILE A 64 -1.30 3.22 -6.21
CA ILE A 64 -0.05 3.89 -5.85
C ILE A 64 1.14 3.12 -6.43
N GLY A 65 1.09 1.81 -6.34
CA GLY A 65 2.18 0.95 -6.77
C GLY A 65 2.67 0.07 -5.65
N GLY A 66 3.95 -0.24 -5.67
CA GLY A 66 4.57 -1.07 -4.67
C GLY A 66 5.32 -0.27 -3.61
N CYS A 67 6.25 -0.95 -2.94
CA CYS A 67 7.03 -0.34 -1.86
C CYS A 67 7.85 0.85 -2.36
N ASP A 68 8.50 0.72 -3.52
CA ASP A 68 9.35 1.79 -4.03
C ASP A 68 8.55 3.06 -4.30
N GLU A 69 7.37 2.92 -4.90
CA GLU A 69 6.52 4.07 -5.20
C GLU A 69 6.02 4.74 -3.92
N LEU A 70 5.72 3.93 -2.90
CA LEU A 70 5.28 4.49 -1.62
C LEU A 70 6.38 5.31 -0.97
N TYR A 71 7.60 4.77 -0.94
CA TYR A 71 8.74 5.49 -0.36
C TYR A 71 9.13 6.70 -1.19
N GLU A 72 8.92 6.65 -2.49
CA GLU A 72 9.18 7.80 -3.35
C GLU A 72 8.25 8.96 -2.99
N LEU A 73 6.97 8.67 -2.74
CA LEU A 73 6.03 9.70 -2.28
C LEU A 73 6.47 10.30 -0.96
N GLU A 74 6.97 9.47 -0.06
CA GLU A 74 7.46 9.96 1.22
C GLU A 74 8.67 10.87 1.02
N ALA A 75 9.60 10.47 0.17
CA ALA A 75 10.80 11.26 -0.10
C ALA A 75 10.48 12.62 -0.72
N LYS A 76 9.36 12.72 -1.43
CA LYS A 76 8.92 13.96 -2.05
C LYS A 76 7.97 14.77 -1.17
N ASP A 77 7.78 14.36 0.08
CA ASP A 77 6.86 14.99 1.03
C ASP A 77 5.41 15.04 0.52
N LYS A 78 5.02 14.04 -0.26
CA LYS A 78 3.66 13.98 -0.81
C LYS A 78 2.79 12.95 -0.10
N LEU A 79 3.40 12.04 0.66
CA LEU A 79 2.66 10.92 1.21
C LEU A 79 1.66 11.35 2.28
N ASN A 80 2.05 12.26 3.18
CA ASN A 80 1.15 12.70 4.24
C ASN A 80 -0.14 13.28 3.68
N SER A 81 -0.03 14.05 2.60
CA SER A 81 -1.20 14.64 1.97
C SER A 81 -2.12 13.58 1.39
N ILE A 82 -1.54 12.57 0.73
CA ILE A 82 -2.31 11.51 0.10
C ILE A 82 -2.98 10.64 1.15
N LEU A 83 -2.30 10.37 2.27
CA LEU A 83 -2.85 9.59 3.37
C LEU A 83 -3.82 10.39 4.23
N ASP A 84 -3.91 11.68 4.01
CA ASP A 84 -4.75 12.58 4.81
C ASP A 84 -4.29 12.59 6.28
N VAL A 85 -2.98 12.63 6.47
CA VAL A 85 -2.37 12.68 7.79
C VAL A 85 -2.00 14.11 8.09
N LYS A 86 -2.42 14.61 9.24
CA LYS A 86 -2.03 15.95 9.67
C LYS A 86 -0.58 15.92 10.13
N GLU A 87 0.20 16.86 9.64
CA GLU A 87 1.54 17.04 10.12
C GLU A 87 1.49 17.72 11.48
N THR A 88 2.28 17.18 12.40
CA THR A 88 2.40 17.77 13.73
C THR A 88 3.81 18.31 13.88
N ARG A 89 3.91 19.40 14.59
CA ARG A 89 5.17 20.06 14.87
C ARG A 89 5.36 20.15 16.36
#